data_e7e99a7c73bd966ee060a46bc53b81d8
#
_entry.id   e7e99a7c73bd966ee060a46bc53b81d8
#
_cell.length_a   1.000
_cell.length_b   1.000
_cell.length_c   1.000
_cell.angle_alpha   90.00
_cell.angle_beta   90.00
_cell.angle_gamma   90.00
#
_symmetry.space_group_name_H-M   'P 1'
#
loop_
_entity.id
_entity.type
_entity.pdbx_description
1 polymer ?
#
loop_
_entity_poly.entity_id
_entity_poly.type
_entity_poly.pdbx_seq_one_letter_code
_entity_poly.pdbx_strand_id
1 'polypeptide(L)'
;MLIREQPATELTVATRILSRADALAPEGRITLRLNDVLYVGGRGVSNHTMTPYDVVSILLADGSALLGVPPDDIDEYLAAHRAAPHAESAGRGTDGVIVAAPSLRACALVLLARRRGEDAPDAATLERVWEELVSDARVAGALIGAFPTEDATPG
;
A
#
# COMPACT_ATOMS: atom_id res chain seq x y z
N MET A 1 -14.80 -15.18 2.92
CA MET A 1 -13.85 -14.12 3.15
C MET A 1 -12.64 -14.26 2.22
N LEU A 2 -12.28 -13.21 1.59
CA LEU A 2 -11.16 -13.24 0.65
C LEU A 2 -9.85 -13.09 1.40
N ILE A 3 -8.88 -13.95 1.08
CA ILE A 3 -7.58 -13.92 1.72
C ILE A 3 -6.91 -12.55 1.53
N ARG A 4 -7.11 -11.91 0.36
CA ARG A 4 -6.50 -10.63 0.06
C ARG A 4 -7.18 -9.42 0.70
N GLU A 5 -8.33 -9.62 1.33
CA GLU A 5 -9.13 -8.49 1.84
C GLU A 5 -8.39 -7.65 2.88
N GLN A 6 -7.78 -8.31 3.86
CA GLN A 6 -7.06 -7.59 4.89
C GLN A 6 -5.78 -6.92 4.36
N PRO A 7 -4.92 -7.60 3.59
CA PRO A 7 -3.75 -6.92 3.05
C PRO A 7 -4.11 -5.76 2.14
N ALA A 8 -5.18 -5.87 1.37
CA ALA A 8 -5.62 -4.78 0.51
C ALA A 8 -6.07 -3.58 1.33
N THR A 9 -6.80 -3.81 2.44
CA THR A 9 -7.23 -2.75 3.34
C THR A 9 -6.04 -2.07 4.00
N GLU A 10 -5.12 -2.84 4.56
CA GLU A 10 -3.94 -2.29 5.22
C GLU A 10 -3.08 -1.47 4.26
N LEU A 11 -2.89 -1.97 3.06
CA LEU A 11 -2.11 -1.27 2.04
C LEU A 11 -2.77 0.04 1.62
N THR A 12 -4.09 0.03 1.50
CA THR A 12 -4.87 1.23 1.17
C THR A 12 -4.67 2.30 2.25
N VAL A 13 -4.75 1.92 3.52
CA VAL A 13 -4.55 2.84 4.63
C VAL A 13 -3.16 3.45 4.58
N ALA A 14 -2.14 2.61 4.44
CA ALA A 14 -0.76 3.09 4.36
C ALA A 14 -0.57 4.06 3.21
N THR A 15 -1.07 3.72 2.03
CA THR A 15 -0.95 4.55 0.85
C THR A 15 -1.61 5.91 1.05
N ARG A 16 -2.79 5.93 1.63
CA ARG A 16 -3.53 7.18 1.83
C ARG A 16 -2.88 8.07 2.87
N ILE A 17 -2.36 7.48 3.95
CA ILE A 17 -1.62 8.24 4.97
C ILE A 17 -0.40 8.90 4.34
N LEU A 18 0.39 8.11 3.60
CA LEU A 18 1.61 8.62 2.98
C LEU A 18 1.31 9.65 1.90
N SER A 19 0.25 9.45 1.15
CA SER A 19 -0.15 10.38 0.11
C SER A 19 -0.57 11.73 0.69
N ARG A 20 -1.34 11.71 1.77
CA ARG A 20 -1.76 12.96 2.45
C ARG A 20 -0.58 13.72 3.02
N ALA A 21 0.46 13.01 3.41
CA ALA A 21 1.67 13.62 3.98
C ALA A 21 2.72 13.96 2.91
N ASP A 22 2.41 13.73 1.63
CA ASP A 22 3.36 13.90 0.51
C ASP A 22 4.65 13.11 0.74
N ALA A 23 4.54 11.91 1.28
CA ALA A 23 5.69 11.09 1.66
C ALA A 23 6.08 10.06 0.59
N LEU A 24 5.28 9.92 -0.47
CA LEU A 24 5.59 9.05 -1.60
C LEU A 24 6.01 9.90 -2.80
N ALA A 25 6.91 9.36 -3.61
CA ALA A 25 7.26 9.97 -4.90
C ALA A 25 6.02 10.06 -5.78
N PRO A 26 5.97 11.00 -6.75
CA PRO A 26 4.89 11.01 -7.73
C PRO A 26 4.76 9.62 -8.36
N GLU A 27 3.56 9.05 -8.30
CA GLU A 27 3.27 7.69 -8.76
C GLU A 27 4.08 6.59 -8.05
N GLY A 28 4.77 6.95 -6.98
CA GLY A 28 5.46 5.96 -6.14
C GLY A 28 4.46 5.13 -5.35
N ARG A 29 4.88 3.94 -4.97
CA ARG A 29 4.04 2.98 -4.26
C ARG A 29 4.68 2.56 -2.95
N ILE A 30 3.85 2.04 -2.06
CA ILE A 30 4.30 1.22 -0.94
C ILE A 30 3.72 -0.17 -1.17
N THR A 31 4.49 -1.19 -0.82
CA THR A 31 4.11 -2.57 -1.06
C THR A 31 3.91 -3.31 0.26
N LEU A 32 3.18 -4.42 0.19
CA LEU A 32 3.03 -5.34 1.31
C LEU A 32 3.25 -6.75 0.80
N ARG A 33 4.20 -7.45 1.40
CA ARG A 33 4.49 -8.83 1.06
C ARG A 33 3.93 -9.76 2.13
N LEU A 34 3.18 -10.76 1.70
CA LEU A 34 2.73 -11.84 2.58
C LEU A 34 3.12 -13.16 1.90
N ASN A 35 4.06 -13.87 2.52
CA ASN A 35 4.63 -15.10 1.96
C ASN A 35 5.23 -14.80 0.57
N ASP A 36 4.71 -15.44 -0.46
CA ASP A 36 5.24 -15.31 -1.82
C ASP A 36 4.48 -14.31 -2.67
N VAL A 37 3.54 -13.58 -2.07
CA VAL A 37 2.68 -12.64 -2.81
C VAL A 37 2.98 -11.21 -2.41
N LEU A 38 3.18 -10.36 -3.40
CA LEU A 38 3.38 -8.93 -3.21
C LEU A 38 2.08 -8.21 -3.57
N TYR A 39 1.62 -7.35 -2.67
CA TYR A 39 0.44 -6.50 -2.89
C TYR A 39 0.89 -5.07 -3.10
N VAL A 40 0.29 -4.39 -4.07
CA VAL A 40 0.67 -3.01 -4.43
C VAL A 40 -0.49 -2.36 -5.16
N GLY A 41 -0.57 -1.03 -5.12
CA GLY A 41 -1.58 -0.30 -5.90
C GLY A 41 -1.37 -0.49 -7.40
N GLY A 42 -2.45 -0.65 -8.14
CA GLY A 42 -2.41 -0.96 -9.56
C GLY A 42 -1.93 0.20 -10.44
N ARG A 43 -1.65 -0.13 -11.68
CA ARG A 43 -1.23 0.87 -12.67
C ARG A 43 -2.34 1.90 -12.89
N GLY A 44 -1.97 3.17 -12.89
CA GLY A 44 -2.90 4.25 -13.13
C GLY A 44 -3.77 4.64 -11.94
N VAL A 45 -3.63 3.96 -10.82
CA VAL A 45 -4.40 4.28 -9.62
C VAL A 45 -3.77 5.48 -8.90
N SER A 46 -4.60 6.43 -8.47
CA SER A 46 -4.13 7.55 -7.68
C SER A 46 -3.96 7.14 -6.21
N ASN A 47 -2.82 7.46 -5.64
CA ASN A 47 -2.57 7.20 -4.22
C ASN A 47 -3.54 7.96 -3.31
N HIS A 48 -4.04 9.12 -3.77
CA HIS A 48 -4.95 9.94 -2.97
C HIS A 48 -6.34 9.32 -2.82
N THR A 49 -6.75 8.52 -3.80
CA THR A 49 -8.11 7.97 -3.85
C THR A 49 -8.14 6.45 -3.88
N MET A 50 -7.00 5.81 -3.65
CA MET A 50 -6.91 4.35 -3.70
C MET A 50 -7.89 3.70 -2.74
N THR A 51 -8.50 2.61 -3.20
CA THR A 51 -9.38 1.76 -2.40
C THR A 51 -8.83 0.34 -2.39
N PRO A 52 -9.32 -0.54 -1.50
CA PRO A 52 -8.86 -1.93 -1.50
C PRO A 52 -9.05 -2.66 -2.82
N TYR A 53 -10.00 -2.22 -3.64
CA TYR A 53 -10.26 -2.84 -4.95
C TYR A 53 -9.21 -2.49 -5.99
N ASP A 54 -8.41 -1.46 -5.73
CA ASP A 54 -7.34 -1.02 -6.63
C ASP A 54 -6.02 -1.75 -6.39
N VAL A 55 -5.98 -2.61 -5.38
CA VAL A 55 -4.77 -3.35 -5.02
C VAL A 55 -4.62 -4.56 -5.93
N VAL A 56 -3.44 -4.71 -6.49
CA VAL A 56 -3.10 -5.86 -7.34
C VAL A 56 -2.17 -6.79 -6.59
N SER A 57 -2.11 -8.05 -7.01
CA SER A 57 -1.25 -9.04 -6.39
C SER A 57 -0.33 -9.68 -7.42
N ILE A 58 0.91 -9.90 -7.04
CA ILE A 58 1.97 -10.35 -7.93
C ILE A 58 2.74 -11.45 -7.23
N LEU A 59 3.07 -12.51 -7.97
CA LEU A 59 3.88 -13.59 -7.42
C LEU A 59 5.33 -13.14 -7.36
N LEU A 60 5.92 -13.16 -6.17
CA LEU A 60 7.27 -12.66 -5.96
C LEU A 60 8.31 -13.48 -6.72
N ALA A 61 8.08 -14.77 -6.86
CA ALA A 61 9.08 -15.68 -7.45
C ALA A 61 9.39 -15.33 -8.90
N ASP A 62 8.38 -15.00 -9.71
CA ASP A 62 8.57 -14.76 -11.13
C ASP A 62 8.02 -13.42 -11.63
N GLY A 63 7.39 -12.66 -10.73
CA GLY A 63 6.83 -11.36 -11.10
C GLY A 63 5.52 -11.42 -11.87
N SER A 64 4.90 -12.58 -11.97
CA SER A 64 3.65 -12.70 -12.70
C SER A 64 2.49 -12.11 -11.90
N ALA A 65 1.59 -11.42 -12.60
CA ALA A 65 0.41 -10.85 -11.98
C ALA A 65 -0.61 -11.93 -11.68
N LEU A 66 -1.04 -12.02 -10.42
CA LEU A 66 -2.10 -12.93 -10.01
C LEU A 66 -3.45 -12.25 -10.17
N LEU A 67 -3.49 -10.94 -9.95
CA LEU A 67 -4.71 -10.15 -10.06
C LEU A 67 -4.33 -8.72 -10.41
N GLY A 68 -4.91 -8.19 -11.49
CA GLY A 68 -4.75 -6.80 -11.87
C GLY A 68 -3.48 -6.52 -12.68
N VAL A 69 -3.26 -5.25 -12.96
CA VAL A 69 -2.10 -4.79 -13.74
C VAL A 69 -1.16 -4.04 -12.80
N PRO A 70 0.08 -4.51 -12.65
CA PRO A 70 1.02 -3.86 -11.74
C PRO A 70 1.51 -2.51 -12.29
N PRO A 71 2.05 -1.65 -11.41
CA PRO A 71 2.64 -0.39 -11.88
C PRO A 71 3.87 -0.64 -12.74
N ASP A 72 4.23 0.37 -13.54
CA ASP A 72 5.32 0.23 -14.51
C ASP A 72 6.67 -0.09 -13.88
N ASP A 73 6.90 0.38 -12.66
CA ASP A 73 8.16 0.17 -11.95
C ASP A 73 8.15 -1.03 -11.01
N ILE A 74 7.25 -1.99 -11.25
CA ILE A 74 7.11 -3.15 -10.36
C ILE A 74 8.41 -3.93 -10.17
N ASP A 75 9.24 -4.00 -11.20
CA ASP A 75 10.49 -4.75 -11.11
C ASP A 75 11.43 -4.18 -10.06
N GLU A 76 11.39 -2.88 -9.83
CA GLU A 76 12.22 -2.24 -8.79
C GLU A 76 11.76 -2.65 -7.39
N TYR A 77 10.45 -2.77 -7.18
CA TYR A 77 9.91 -3.23 -5.89
C TYR A 77 10.21 -4.72 -5.67
N LEU A 78 10.08 -5.51 -6.73
CA LEU A 78 10.42 -6.94 -6.64
C LEU A 78 11.89 -7.11 -6.28
N ALA A 79 12.76 -6.33 -6.91
CA ALA A 79 14.20 -6.37 -6.61
C ALA A 79 14.47 -5.99 -5.16
N ALA A 80 13.79 -4.99 -4.64
CA ALA A 80 13.95 -4.56 -3.25
C ALA A 80 13.56 -5.68 -2.27
N HIS A 81 12.46 -6.36 -2.55
CA HIS A 81 12.01 -7.47 -1.69
C HIS A 81 12.94 -8.68 -1.78
N ARG A 82 13.47 -8.95 -2.96
CA ARG A 82 14.43 -10.06 -3.14
C ARG A 82 15.75 -9.75 -2.44
N ALA A 83 16.15 -8.49 -2.40
CA ALA A 83 17.38 -8.07 -1.73
C ALA A 83 17.21 -8.04 -0.21
N ALA A 84 16.00 -7.90 0.28
CA ALA A 84 15.69 -7.85 1.71
C ALA A 84 14.59 -8.88 2.04
N PRO A 85 14.95 -10.17 2.09
CA PRO A 85 13.95 -11.25 2.22
C PRO A 85 13.09 -11.18 3.47
N HIS A 86 13.55 -10.49 4.52
CA HIS A 86 12.79 -10.38 5.76
C HIS A 86 11.90 -9.13 5.80
N ALA A 87 11.99 -8.27 4.77
CA ALA A 87 11.18 -7.07 4.72
C ALA A 87 9.78 -7.42 4.22
N GLU A 88 8.76 -7.02 4.98
CA GLU A 88 7.38 -7.19 4.55
C GLU A 88 6.88 -6.03 3.70
N SER A 89 7.59 -4.91 3.70
CA SER A 89 7.15 -3.73 2.99
C SER A 89 8.32 -2.98 2.39
N ALA A 90 8.07 -2.35 1.25
CA ALA A 90 9.03 -1.45 0.61
C ALA A 90 8.25 -0.28 0.01
N GLY A 91 8.83 0.92 0.03
CA GLY A 91 8.14 2.09 -0.49
C GLY A 91 9.10 3.08 -1.11
N ARG A 92 8.62 3.80 -2.13
CA ARG A 92 9.42 4.81 -2.84
C ARG A 92 9.15 6.18 -2.25
N GLY A 93 10.14 6.73 -1.57
CA GLY A 93 10.06 8.07 -0.99
C GLY A 93 10.20 9.16 -2.04
N THR A 94 10.04 10.41 -1.60
CA THR A 94 10.06 11.57 -2.49
C THR A 94 11.40 11.79 -3.19
N ASP A 95 12.47 11.23 -2.66
CA ASP A 95 13.79 11.26 -3.30
C ASP A 95 13.95 10.17 -4.38
N GLY A 96 12.91 9.38 -4.62
CA GLY A 96 12.94 8.31 -5.60
C GLY A 96 13.56 7.01 -5.10
N VAL A 97 14.07 7.00 -3.87
CA VAL A 97 14.72 5.81 -3.31
C VAL A 97 13.69 4.89 -2.69
N ILE A 98 13.81 3.60 -2.96
CA ILE A 98 12.96 2.59 -2.34
C ILE A 98 13.62 2.15 -1.04
N VAL A 99 12.87 2.24 0.06
CA VAL A 99 13.31 1.75 1.37
C VAL A 99 12.50 0.52 1.73
N ALA A 100 13.15 -0.46 2.32
CA ALA A 100 12.50 -1.68 2.78
C ALA A 100 12.47 -1.70 4.30
N ALA A 101 11.42 -2.28 4.86
CA ALA A 101 11.24 -2.30 6.32
C ALA A 101 10.57 -3.61 6.76
N PRO A 102 10.71 -3.98 8.04
CA PRO A 102 10.18 -5.26 8.53
C PRO A 102 8.65 -5.36 8.46
N SER A 103 7.95 -4.25 8.51
CA SER A 103 6.49 -4.24 8.46
C SER A 103 5.98 -3.03 7.67
N LEU A 104 4.72 -3.10 7.28
CA LEU A 104 4.07 -2.01 6.56
C LEU A 104 4.09 -0.72 7.39
N ARG A 105 3.78 -0.82 8.68
CA ARG A 105 3.77 0.35 9.57
C ARG A 105 5.15 0.92 9.78
N ALA A 106 6.15 0.06 9.91
CA ALA A 106 7.54 0.51 10.03
C ALA A 106 7.98 1.24 8.75
N CYS A 107 7.59 0.71 7.60
CA CYS A 107 7.91 1.35 6.32
C CYS A 107 7.25 2.72 6.22
N ALA A 108 5.98 2.83 6.60
CA ALA A 108 5.27 4.10 6.60
C ALA A 108 5.95 5.11 7.53
N LEU A 109 6.36 4.69 8.71
CA LEU A 109 7.07 5.58 9.64
C LEU A 109 8.38 6.09 9.06
N VAL A 110 9.15 5.21 8.43
CA VAL A 110 10.42 5.61 7.81
C VAL A 110 10.18 6.64 6.71
N LEU A 111 9.19 6.41 5.85
CA LEU A 111 8.89 7.32 4.76
C LEU A 111 8.39 8.68 5.28
N LEU A 112 7.56 8.67 6.32
CA LEU A 112 7.09 9.91 6.94
C LEU A 112 8.26 10.67 7.56
N ALA A 113 9.16 9.98 8.25
CA ALA A 113 10.32 10.60 8.87
C ALA A 113 11.26 11.20 7.82
N ARG A 114 11.46 10.49 6.72
CA ARG A 114 12.31 11.00 5.62
C ARG A 114 11.72 12.24 4.98
N ARG A 115 10.40 12.35 4.94
CA ARG A 115 9.73 13.49 4.32
C ARG A 115 9.58 14.67 5.26
N ARG A 116 9.25 14.40 6.54
CA ARG A 116 8.84 15.44 7.48
C ARG A 116 9.87 15.73 8.58
N GLY A 117 10.83 14.83 8.76
CA GLY A 117 11.85 15.03 9.79
C GLY A 117 11.23 15.07 11.18
N GLU A 118 11.47 16.17 11.91
CA GLU A 118 10.98 16.31 13.28
C GLU A 118 9.47 16.43 13.38
N ASP A 119 8.80 16.78 12.27
CA ASP A 119 7.34 16.88 12.26
C ASP A 119 6.65 15.54 11.99
N ALA A 120 7.43 14.46 11.87
CA ALA A 120 6.86 13.13 11.67
C ALA A 120 6.09 12.69 12.91
N PRO A 121 4.94 12.00 12.73
CA PRO A 121 4.21 11.47 13.87
C PRO A 121 5.02 10.37 14.56
N ASP A 122 4.82 10.20 15.87
CA ASP A 122 5.41 9.06 16.57
C ASP A 122 4.58 7.80 16.26
N ALA A 123 5.08 6.66 16.74
CA ALA A 123 4.43 5.38 16.47
C ALA A 123 3.01 5.32 17.04
N ALA A 124 2.79 5.89 18.23
CA ALA A 124 1.48 5.86 18.85
C ALA A 124 0.46 6.68 18.07
N THR A 125 0.87 7.85 17.59
CA THR A 125 0.00 8.70 16.77
C THR A 125 -0.34 8.01 15.46
N LEU A 126 0.66 7.40 14.82
CA LEU A 126 0.43 6.68 13.57
C LEU A 126 -0.54 5.51 13.78
N GLU A 127 -0.36 4.76 14.87
CA GLU A 127 -1.27 3.65 15.17
C GLU A 127 -2.72 4.12 15.29
N ARG A 128 -2.94 5.22 16.00
CA ARG A 128 -4.29 5.75 16.18
C ARG A 128 -4.93 6.15 14.86
N VAL A 129 -4.20 6.90 14.03
CA VAL A 129 -4.70 7.32 12.72
C VAL A 129 -4.95 6.10 11.83
N TRP A 130 -4.05 5.13 11.91
CA TRP A 130 -4.15 3.90 11.13
C TRP A 130 -5.43 3.14 11.45
N GLU A 131 -5.72 2.95 12.75
CA GLU A 131 -6.92 2.22 13.16
C GLU A 131 -8.20 2.92 12.72
N GLU A 132 -8.22 4.23 12.79
CA GLU A 132 -9.36 5.01 12.29
C GLU A 132 -9.58 4.78 10.79
N LEU A 133 -8.51 4.83 10.01
CA LEU A 133 -8.61 4.67 8.56
C LEU A 133 -8.92 3.24 8.14
N VAL A 134 -8.44 2.25 8.89
CA VAL A 134 -8.81 0.85 8.65
C VAL A 134 -10.31 0.67 8.82
N SER A 135 -10.87 1.26 9.88
CA SER A 135 -12.31 1.18 10.13
C SER A 135 -13.10 1.79 8.97
N ASP A 136 -12.68 2.99 8.51
CA ASP A 136 -13.34 3.67 7.41
C ASP A 136 -13.25 2.87 6.10
N ALA A 137 -12.07 2.28 5.83
CA ALA A 137 -11.88 1.49 4.63
C ALA A 137 -12.75 0.24 4.63
N ARG A 138 -12.92 -0.38 5.79
CA ARG A 138 -13.78 -1.56 5.92
C ARG A 138 -15.24 -1.21 5.68
N VAL A 139 -15.68 -0.08 6.23
CA VAL A 139 -17.06 0.39 6.03
C VAL A 139 -17.30 0.65 4.55
N ALA A 140 -16.39 1.37 3.90
CA ALA A 140 -16.53 1.66 2.48
C ALA A 140 -16.57 0.39 1.66
N GLY A 141 -15.69 -0.57 1.96
CA GLY A 141 -15.65 -1.84 1.27
C GLY A 141 -16.95 -2.64 1.44
N ALA A 142 -17.48 -2.64 2.66
CA ALA A 142 -18.73 -3.34 2.94
C ALA A 142 -19.90 -2.72 2.17
N LEU A 143 -19.94 -1.38 2.11
CA LEU A 143 -20.99 -0.69 1.37
C LEU A 143 -20.93 -0.98 -0.11
N ILE A 144 -19.73 -0.96 -0.70
CA ILE A 144 -19.55 -1.29 -2.10
C ILE A 144 -19.97 -2.73 -2.38
N GLY A 145 -19.63 -3.64 -1.48
CA GLY A 145 -20.02 -5.04 -1.61
C GLY A 145 -21.53 -5.25 -1.50
N ALA A 146 -22.19 -4.44 -0.67
CA ALA A 146 -23.64 -4.52 -0.51
C ALA A 146 -24.42 -3.97 -1.71
N PHE A 147 -23.80 -3.04 -2.47
CA PHE A 147 -24.43 -2.42 -3.63
C PHE A 147 -23.54 -2.57 -4.86
N PRO A 148 -23.32 -3.81 -5.30
CA PRO A 148 -22.23 -4.13 -6.25
C PRO A 148 -22.40 -3.53 -7.62
N THR A 149 -23.56 -3.14 -8.03
CA THR A 149 -23.75 -2.69 -9.40
C THR A 149 -23.90 -1.22 -9.55
N GLU A 150 -23.99 -0.61 -8.56
CA GLU A 150 -24.18 0.77 -8.76
C GLU A 150 -23.01 1.49 -9.16
N ASP A 151 -22.84 1.11 -9.32
CA ASP A 151 -22.04 1.70 -9.46
C ASP A 151 -21.13 1.57 -9.30
N ALA A 152 -21.26 1.13 -9.10
CA ALA A 152 -20.56 0.84 -8.81
C ALA A 152 -19.77 0.52 -9.17
N THR A 153 -20.04 0.51 -9.56
CA THR A 153 -19.51 0.34 -9.72
C THR A 153 -19.12 0.38 -9.94
N PRO A 154 -19.03 0.30 -9.95
CA PRO A 154 -18.55 0.40 -9.94
C PRO A 154 -18.09 0.65 -10.09
N GLY A 155 -18.19 0.79 -10.21
CA GLY A 155 -17.92 1.04 -10.20
C GLY A 155 -17.82 1.12 -10.05
#